data_31ec6eb3f51c6facf2606e2d55b912d1
#
_entry.id   31ec6eb3f51c6facf2606e2d55b912d1
#
_cell.length_a   1.000
_cell.length_b   1.000
_cell.length_c   1.000
_cell.angle_alpha   90.00
_cell.angle_beta   90.00
_cell.angle_gamma   90.00
#
_symmetry.space_group_name_H-M   'P 1'
#
loop_
_entity.id
_entity.type
_entity.pdbx_description
1 polymer ?
#
loop_
_entity_poly.entity_id
_entity_poly.type
_entity_poly.pdbx_seq_one_letter_code
_entity_poly.pdbx_strand_id
1 'polypeptide(L)'
;LGGKDHGGFGFGFIPRDDEQSFDEAESLILDAVNSVKSGDFDEASIEAIKLNMKMSHETSMETSGGRLWKIMEIISKDLEWAKIKSYPDRVDQITKEQIVEVANRYLQDNYLLIRSGKGEPEKVKLDKPPYKPVAPKNSESKSEYAKSIEKIKHSKINPRFVDFDKDVKVSDVKKNVHFYYVKNPVNSIFSMNLQFGQGTIENGALSQSAQFISLIGTKNKTFDQFKDALQKIGSKIEVYSNQNYFGYSISGFDKYLNETL
;
A
#
# COMPACT_ATOMS: atom_id res chain seq x y z
N LEU A 1 12.27 1.34 -5.84
CA LEU A 1 12.95 2.51 -5.26
C LEU A 1 13.21 3.54 -6.36
N GLY A 2 12.69 4.74 -6.22
CA GLY A 2 12.86 5.80 -7.22
C GLY A 2 13.46 7.06 -6.58
N GLY A 3 14.66 7.47 -7.06
CA GLY A 3 15.23 8.78 -6.81
C GLY A 3 14.88 9.79 -7.91
N LYS A 4 15.53 10.98 -7.89
CA LYS A 4 15.37 11.99 -8.94
C LYS A 4 15.92 11.49 -10.28
N ASP A 5 17.12 10.93 -10.27
CA ASP A 5 17.90 10.59 -11.47
C ASP A 5 18.07 9.08 -11.69
N HIS A 6 17.81 8.29 -10.68
CA HIS A 6 18.00 6.83 -10.71
C HIS A 6 16.81 6.12 -10.06
N GLY A 7 16.47 4.97 -10.60
CA GLY A 7 15.47 4.08 -10.05
C GLY A 7 15.94 2.63 -10.03
N GLY A 8 15.41 1.83 -9.13
CA GLY A 8 15.57 0.40 -9.10
C GLY A 8 14.21 -0.28 -9.24
N PHE A 9 14.15 -1.28 -10.08
CA PHE A 9 13.01 -2.17 -10.21
C PHE A 9 13.47 -3.58 -9.81
N GLY A 10 12.68 -4.26 -8.98
CA GLY A 10 13.08 -5.58 -8.51
C GLY A 10 11.91 -6.40 -8.02
N PHE A 11 12.05 -7.70 -8.12
CA PHE A 11 11.15 -8.70 -7.56
C PHE A 11 11.79 -9.33 -6.34
N GLY A 12 11.01 -9.56 -5.30
CA GLY A 12 11.41 -10.35 -4.14
C GLY A 12 10.50 -11.57 -4.03
N PHE A 13 11.08 -12.72 -3.73
CA PHE A 13 10.33 -13.93 -3.53
C PHE A 13 10.92 -14.75 -2.37
N ILE A 14 10.08 -15.56 -1.77
CA ILE A 14 10.46 -16.56 -0.78
C ILE A 14 10.00 -17.90 -1.35
N PRO A 15 10.91 -18.86 -1.56
CA PRO A 15 10.51 -20.21 -2.00
C PRO A 15 9.49 -20.81 -1.02
N ARG A 16 8.53 -21.53 -1.57
CA ARG A 16 7.50 -22.20 -0.78
C ARG A 16 8.11 -23.41 -0.08
N ASP A 17 8.34 -23.27 1.25
CA ASP A 17 8.89 -24.28 2.13
C ASP A 17 10.15 -25.00 1.58
N ASP A 18 10.47 -26.20 2.10
CA ASP A 18 11.65 -26.97 1.68
C ASP A 18 11.41 -27.77 0.37
N GLU A 19 10.21 -27.69 -0.22
CA GLU A 19 9.83 -28.41 -1.44
C GLU A 19 10.13 -27.64 -2.73
N GLN A 20 10.23 -26.31 -2.67
CA GLN A 20 10.53 -25.45 -3.80
C GLN A 20 11.97 -24.95 -3.78
N SER A 21 12.72 -25.24 -4.82
CA SER A 21 14.07 -24.72 -5.00
C SER A 21 14.09 -23.21 -5.35
N PHE A 22 15.21 -22.54 -5.09
CA PHE A 22 15.41 -21.16 -5.55
C PHE A 22 15.32 -21.04 -7.08
N ASP A 23 15.80 -22.04 -7.83
CA ASP A 23 15.78 -22.03 -9.29
C ASP A 23 14.35 -22.14 -9.84
N GLU A 24 13.50 -22.96 -9.23
CA GLU A 24 12.09 -23.04 -9.60
C GLU A 24 11.35 -21.75 -9.31
N ALA A 25 11.60 -21.13 -8.14
CA ALA A 25 10.96 -19.85 -7.78
C ALA A 25 11.45 -18.70 -8.70
N GLU A 26 12.73 -18.68 -9.07
CA GLU A 26 13.28 -17.74 -10.05
C GLU A 26 12.64 -17.93 -11.42
N SER A 27 12.54 -19.19 -11.90
CA SER A 27 11.91 -19.49 -13.19
C SER A 27 10.48 -18.96 -13.28
N LEU A 28 9.67 -19.11 -12.24
CA LEU A 28 8.31 -18.57 -12.22
C LEU A 28 8.26 -17.05 -12.39
N ILE A 29 9.21 -16.33 -11.80
CA ILE A 29 9.30 -14.86 -11.98
C ILE A 29 9.74 -14.51 -13.39
N LEU A 30 10.73 -15.22 -13.94
CA LEU A 30 11.20 -14.98 -15.30
C LEU A 30 10.13 -15.32 -16.34
N ASP A 31 9.33 -16.36 -16.12
CA ASP A 31 8.18 -16.70 -16.97
C ASP A 31 7.13 -15.60 -16.94
N ALA A 32 6.80 -15.07 -15.76
CA ALA A 32 5.89 -13.93 -15.63
C ALA A 32 6.44 -12.66 -16.33
N VAL A 33 7.75 -12.38 -16.23
CA VAL A 33 8.39 -11.29 -16.95
C VAL A 33 8.30 -11.50 -18.46
N ASN A 34 8.53 -12.73 -18.94
CA ASN A 34 8.43 -13.07 -20.37
C ASN A 34 6.99 -12.94 -20.88
N SER A 35 5.98 -13.31 -20.08
CA SER A 35 4.57 -13.10 -20.42
C SER A 35 4.26 -11.61 -20.60
N VAL A 36 4.80 -10.73 -19.74
CA VAL A 36 4.64 -9.28 -19.91
C VAL A 36 5.37 -8.78 -21.16
N LYS A 37 6.59 -9.23 -21.42
CA LYS A 37 7.39 -8.85 -22.61
C LYS A 37 6.74 -9.30 -23.93
N SER A 38 6.09 -10.45 -23.94
CA SER A 38 5.36 -10.98 -25.12
C SER A 38 3.95 -10.42 -25.27
N GLY A 39 3.44 -9.73 -24.24
CA GLY A 39 2.05 -9.25 -24.22
C GLY A 39 1.03 -10.34 -23.93
N ASP A 40 1.44 -11.44 -23.31
CA ASP A 40 0.56 -12.53 -22.90
C ASP A 40 -0.14 -12.23 -21.57
N PHE A 41 -1.01 -11.23 -21.61
CA PHE A 41 -1.90 -10.80 -20.52
C PHE A 41 -3.12 -10.08 -21.10
N ASP A 42 -4.24 -10.07 -20.38
CA ASP A 42 -5.49 -9.52 -20.86
C ASP A 42 -5.67 -8.01 -20.56
N GLU A 43 -6.50 -7.36 -21.33
CA GLU A 43 -6.87 -5.94 -21.13
C GLU A 43 -7.58 -5.72 -19.78
N ALA A 44 -8.34 -6.70 -19.29
CA ALA A 44 -9.05 -6.58 -18.02
C ALA A 44 -8.09 -6.45 -16.84
N SER A 45 -6.93 -7.11 -16.90
CA SER A 45 -5.85 -6.97 -15.92
C SER A 45 -5.26 -5.56 -15.94
N ILE A 46 -5.08 -4.95 -17.11
CA ILE A 46 -4.60 -3.56 -17.23
C ILE A 46 -5.60 -2.60 -16.58
N GLU A 47 -6.89 -2.73 -16.92
CA GLU A 47 -7.93 -1.86 -16.37
C GLU A 47 -8.07 -2.01 -14.84
N ALA A 48 -7.95 -3.22 -14.32
CA ALA A 48 -7.92 -3.47 -12.89
C ALA A 48 -6.73 -2.78 -12.21
N ILE A 49 -5.53 -2.85 -12.81
CA ILE A 49 -4.34 -2.18 -12.28
C ILE A 49 -4.51 -0.67 -12.33
N LYS A 50 -4.99 -0.09 -13.43
CA LYS A 50 -5.28 1.34 -13.56
C LYS A 50 -6.24 1.82 -12.46
N LEU A 51 -7.30 1.07 -12.21
CA LEU A 51 -8.28 1.38 -11.17
C LEU A 51 -7.65 1.37 -9.78
N ASN A 52 -6.82 0.36 -9.47
CA ASN A 52 -6.10 0.27 -8.20
C ASN A 52 -5.07 1.41 -8.03
N MET A 53 -4.37 1.79 -9.09
CA MET A 53 -3.44 2.93 -9.07
C MET A 53 -4.16 4.24 -8.77
N LYS A 54 -5.33 4.48 -9.39
CA LYS A 54 -6.16 5.66 -9.12
C LYS A 54 -6.70 5.65 -7.69
N MET A 55 -7.20 4.51 -7.20
CA MET A 55 -7.67 4.38 -5.82
C MET A 55 -6.55 4.68 -4.81
N SER A 56 -5.36 4.13 -5.04
CA SER A 56 -4.19 4.39 -4.18
C SER A 56 -3.79 5.86 -4.19
N HIS A 57 -3.84 6.52 -5.34
CA HIS A 57 -3.59 7.95 -5.45
C HIS A 57 -4.60 8.77 -4.64
N GLU A 58 -5.89 8.54 -4.85
CA GLU A 58 -6.97 9.24 -4.13
C GLU A 58 -6.87 9.03 -2.62
N THR A 59 -6.72 7.79 -2.17
CA THR A 59 -6.56 7.46 -0.74
C THR A 59 -5.34 8.13 -0.13
N SER A 60 -4.22 8.19 -0.85
CA SER A 60 -3.00 8.85 -0.37
C SER A 60 -3.20 10.35 -0.12
N MET A 61 -4.13 10.96 -0.82
CA MET A 61 -4.43 12.41 -0.72
C MET A 61 -5.50 12.74 0.34
N GLU A 62 -6.15 11.77 0.95
CA GLU A 62 -7.18 12.00 1.97
C GLU A 62 -6.63 12.66 3.23
N THR A 63 -5.46 12.25 3.67
CA THR A 63 -4.86 12.73 4.92
C THR A 63 -3.92 13.92 4.70
N SER A 64 -3.76 14.76 5.73
CA SER A 64 -2.76 15.85 5.71
C SER A 64 -1.34 15.32 5.59
N GLY A 65 -1.05 14.18 6.24
CA GLY A 65 0.25 13.50 6.12
C GLY A 65 0.53 13.03 4.70
N GLY A 66 -0.45 12.39 4.03
CA GLY A 66 -0.31 11.94 2.65
C GLY A 66 -0.04 13.11 1.68
N ARG A 67 -0.78 14.22 1.85
CA ARG A 67 -0.54 15.44 1.07
C ARG A 67 0.86 16.02 1.32
N LEU A 68 1.31 16.04 2.58
CA LEU A 68 2.66 16.50 2.93
C LEU A 68 3.73 15.63 2.24
N TRP A 69 3.61 14.30 2.36
CA TRP A 69 4.52 13.38 1.68
C TRP A 69 4.56 13.59 0.18
N LYS A 70 3.40 13.86 -0.44
CA LYS A 70 3.34 14.15 -1.87
C LYS A 70 4.06 15.46 -2.22
N ILE A 71 3.93 16.50 -1.41
CA ILE A 71 4.68 17.75 -1.59
C ILE A 71 6.19 17.51 -1.44
N MET A 72 6.61 16.75 -0.44
CA MET A 72 8.02 16.38 -0.26
C MET A 72 8.57 15.59 -1.46
N GLU A 73 7.78 14.67 -2.02
CA GLU A 73 8.15 13.93 -3.24
C GLU A 73 8.37 14.87 -4.43
N ILE A 74 7.47 15.83 -4.63
CA ILE A 74 7.57 16.82 -5.71
C ILE A 74 8.86 17.63 -5.57
N ILE A 75 9.15 18.15 -4.39
CA ILE A 75 10.34 18.97 -4.12
C ILE A 75 11.61 18.12 -4.27
N SER A 76 11.66 16.92 -3.68
CA SER A 76 12.86 16.08 -3.68
C SER A 76 13.22 15.53 -5.05
N LYS A 77 12.22 15.32 -5.91
CA LYS A 77 12.40 14.79 -7.28
C LYS A 77 12.34 15.88 -8.35
N ASP A 78 12.17 17.15 -7.96
CA ASP A 78 12.06 18.29 -8.89
C ASP A 78 10.94 18.09 -9.92
N LEU A 79 9.77 17.65 -9.44
CA LEU A 79 8.61 17.37 -10.28
C LEU A 79 7.73 18.61 -10.43
N GLU A 80 7.05 18.72 -11.55
CA GLU A 80 6.02 19.73 -11.76
C GLU A 80 4.71 19.32 -11.07
N TRP A 81 4.07 20.25 -10.36
CA TRP A 81 2.76 20.01 -9.74
C TRP A 81 1.71 19.54 -10.76
N ALA A 82 1.75 20.04 -11.98
CA ALA A 82 0.86 19.64 -13.05
C ALA A 82 0.89 18.13 -13.34
N LYS A 83 2.08 17.51 -13.24
CA LYS A 83 2.25 16.05 -13.43
C LYS A 83 1.56 15.23 -12.35
N ILE A 84 1.54 15.74 -11.13
CA ILE A 84 0.83 15.06 -10.03
C ILE A 84 -0.68 15.18 -10.22
N LYS A 85 -1.16 16.37 -10.57
CA LYS A 85 -2.58 16.63 -10.82
C LYS A 85 -3.13 15.82 -11.99
N SER A 86 -2.35 15.63 -13.05
CA SER A 86 -2.75 14.85 -14.23
C SER A 86 -2.47 13.34 -14.08
N TYR A 87 -2.06 12.87 -12.89
CA TYR A 87 -1.72 11.47 -12.70
C TYR A 87 -2.86 10.51 -13.07
N PRO A 88 -4.12 10.70 -12.63
CA PRO A 88 -5.22 9.81 -13.00
C PRO A 88 -5.45 9.74 -14.50
N ASP A 89 -5.40 10.90 -15.21
CA ASP A 89 -5.60 10.97 -16.66
C ASP A 89 -4.47 10.27 -17.42
N ARG A 90 -3.23 10.39 -16.92
CA ARG A 90 -2.08 9.70 -17.53
C ARG A 90 -2.15 8.18 -17.33
N VAL A 91 -2.65 7.74 -16.18
CA VAL A 91 -2.87 6.31 -15.92
C VAL A 91 -3.89 5.76 -16.92
N ASP A 92 -4.98 6.49 -17.20
CA ASP A 92 -6.00 6.05 -18.17
C ASP A 92 -5.45 5.90 -19.60
N GLN A 93 -4.44 6.70 -19.97
CA GLN A 93 -3.84 6.68 -21.30
C GLN A 93 -2.82 5.55 -21.52
N ILE A 94 -2.44 4.81 -20.49
CA ILE A 94 -1.48 3.70 -20.63
C ILE A 94 -2.11 2.59 -21.46
N THR A 95 -1.38 2.14 -22.49
CA THR A 95 -1.81 1.04 -23.37
C THR A 95 -0.97 -0.23 -23.12
N LYS A 96 -1.50 -1.35 -23.61
CA LYS A 96 -0.80 -2.64 -23.57
C LYS A 96 0.54 -2.58 -24.30
N GLU A 97 0.57 -1.96 -25.49
CA GLU A 97 1.78 -1.81 -26.30
C GLU A 97 2.86 -1.03 -25.56
N GLN A 98 2.50 0.04 -24.84
CA GLN A 98 3.44 0.81 -24.04
C GLN A 98 4.01 -0.02 -22.88
N ILE A 99 3.20 -0.86 -22.23
CA ILE A 99 3.66 -1.77 -21.18
C ILE A 99 4.66 -2.76 -21.75
N VAL A 100 4.36 -3.39 -22.89
CA VAL A 100 5.24 -4.34 -23.59
C VAL A 100 6.54 -3.66 -24.03
N GLU A 101 6.47 -2.45 -24.59
CA GLU A 101 7.66 -1.68 -24.98
C GLU A 101 8.58 -1.43 -23.77
N VAL A 102 8.01 -0.93 -22.68
CA VAL A 102 8.76 -0.63 -21.46
C VAL A 102 9.37 -1.89 -20.85
N ALA A 103 8.61 -3.01 -20.82
CA ALA A 103 9.12 -4.29 -20.33
C ALA A 103 10.30 -4.79 -21.15
N ASN A 104 10.20 -4.75 -22.49
CA ASN A 104 11.30 -5.15 -23.37
C ASN A 104 12.53 -4.22 -23.26
N ARG A 105 12.32 -2.95 -22.92
CA ARG A 105 13.40 -1.97 -22.75
C ARG A 105 14.18 -2.15 -21.44
N TYR A 106 13.51 -2.44 -20.35
CA TYR A 106 14.10 -2.39 -19.00
C TYR A 106 14.25 -3.75 -18.33
N LEU A 107 13.45 -4.75 -18.66
CA LEU A 107 13.51 -6.09 -18.06
C LEU A 107 14.34 -7.04 -18.97
N GLN A 108 15.63 -6.76 -19.05
CA GLN A 108 16.59 -7.56 -19.84
C GLN A 108 17.36 -8.52 -18.93
N ASP A 109 18.23 -9.34 -19.54
CA ASP A 109 18.99 -10.40 -18.83
C ASP A 109 20.15 -9.86 -17.97
N ASN A 110 20.34 -8.54 -17.89
CA ASN A 110 21.37 -7.87 -17.10
C ASN A 110 20.88 -7.50 -15.69
N TYR A 111 20.28 -8.43 -15.00
CA TYR A 111 19.79 -8.23 -13.63
C TYR A 111 20.78 -8.77 -12.58
N LEU A 112 20.67 -8.27 -11.34
CA LEU A 112 21.37 -8.78 -10.19
C LEU A 112 20.45 -9.74 -9.42
N LEU A 113 20.89 -10.99 -9.26
CA LEU A 113 20.21 -11.96 -8.41
C LEU A 113 20.93 -12.07 -7.06
N ILE A 114 20.18 -11.90 -5.97
CA ILE A 114 20.67 -12.08 -4.60
C ILE A 114 19.86 -13.21 -3.97
N ARG A 115 20.54 -14.28 -3.59
CA ARG A 115 19.97 -15.43 -2.86
C ARG A 115 20.42 -15.39 -1.41
N SER A 116 19.46 -15.47 -0.48
CA SER A 116 19.73 -15.59 0.95
C SER A 116 19.27 -16.96 1.44
N GLY A 117 20.18 -17.81 1.86
CA GLY A 117 19.91 -19.16 2.37
C GLY A 117 20.14 -19.25 3.87
N LYS A 118 19.62 -20.32 4.48
CA LYS A 118 19.93 -20.69 5.85
C LYS A 118 21.40 -21.14 5.93
N GLY A 119 22.13 -20.67 6.91
CA GLY A 119 23.52 -21.07 7.17
C GLY A 119 24.18 -20.15 8.19
N GLU A 120 25.31 -20.62 8.73
CA GLU A 120 26.19 -19.75 9.52
C GLU A 120 27.22 -19.12 8.57
N PRO A 121 27.13 -17.78 8.34
CA PRO A 121 28.16 -17.12 7.54
C PRO A 121 29.52 -17.20 8.24
N GLU A 122 30.59 -17.38 7.48
CA GLU A 122 31.91 -17.14 8.03
C GLU A 122 32.00 -15.72 8.56
N LYS A 123 32.04 -15.58 9.89
CA LYS A 123 32.17 -14.27 10.55
C LYS A 123 33.63 -13.81 10.37
N VAL A 124 33.91 -13.13 9.28
CA VAL A 124 35.16 -12.36 9.17
C VAL A 124 35.09 -11.28 10.26
N LYS A 125 35.88 -11.47 11.32
CA LYS A 125 36.07 -10.40 12.31
C LYS A 125 36.88 -9.29 11.66
N LEU A 126 36.20 -8.26 11.24
CA LEU A 126 36.84 -7.01 10.91
C LEU A 126 37.32 -6.39 12.22
N ASP A 127 38.58 -6.05 12.31
CA ASP A 127 39.11 -5.27 13.41
C ASP A 127 38.35 -3.95 13.48
N LYS A 128 37.78 -3.65 14.66
CA LYS A 128 37.09 -2.36 14.84
C LYS A 128 38.14 -1.26 14.66
N PRO A 129 37.93 -0.35 13.70
CA PRO A 129 38.85 0.77 13.57
C PRO A 129 38.88 1.56 14.89
N PRO A 130 40.05 2.00 15.36
CA PRO A 130 40.20 2.69 16.66
C PRO A 130 39.74 4.15 16.59
N TYR A 131 38.54 4.39 16.10
CA TYR A 131 38.03 5.75 16.14
C TYR A 131 37.29 6.02 17.46
N LYS A 132 37.59 7.16 18.02
CA LYS A 132 36.84 7.70 19.15
C LYS A 132 35.63 8.47 18.63
N PRO A 133 34.48 8.40 19.32
CA PRO A 133 33.34 9.25 18.97
C PRO A 133 33.81 10.71 18.93
N VAL A 134 33.65 11.36 17.81
CA VAL A 134 33.93 12.79 17.68
C VAL A 134 32.68 13.53 18.15
N ALA A 135 32.77 14.22 19.28
CA ALA A 135 31.68 15.10 19.71
C ALA A 135 31.45 16.20 18.65
N PRO A 136 30.21 16.43 18.20
CA PRO A 136 29.94 17.52 17.28
C PRO A 136 30.40 18.83 17.85
N LYS A 137 31.25 19.55 17.14
CA LYS A 137 31.55 20.94 17.50
C LYS A 137 30.30 21.77 17.31
N ASN A 138 29.98 22.61 18.32
CA ASN A 138 28.82 23.51 18.25
C ASN A 138 27.47 22.78 18.14
N SER A 139 27.23 21.73 18.94
CA SER A 139 25.95 21.00 18.99
C SER A 139 24.73 21.90 19.20
N GLU A 140 24.94 23.06 19.88
CA GLU A 140 23.90 24.06 20.14
C GLU A 140 23.77 25.14 19.05
N SER A 141 24.60 25.07 17.99
CA SER A 141 24.53 26.07 16.93
C SER A 141 23.38 25.80 16.00
N LYS A 142 22.64 26.84 15.66
CA LYS A 142 21.54 26.79 14.69
C LYS A 142 21.92 27.59 13.46
N SER A 143 21.63 27.07 12.28
CA SER A 143 21.77 27.84 11.05
C SER A 143 20.83 29.06 11.06
N GLU A 144 21.15 30.09 10.27
CA GLU A 144 20.27 31.25 10.10
C GLU A 144 18.88 30.84 9.59
N TYR A 145 18.81 29.82 8.74
CA TYR A 145 17.56 29.23 8.29
C TYR A 145 16.75 28.65 9.45
N ALA A 146 17.35 27.84 10.31
CA ALA A 146 16.67 27.31 11.49
C ALA A 146 16.17 28.42 12.42
N LYS A 147 16.97 29.45 12.66
CA LYS A 147 16.57 30.63 13.44
C LYS A 147 15.41 31.40 12.78
N SER A 148 15.36 31.45 11.45
CA SER A 148 14.27 32.10 10.73
C SER A 148 12.95 31.33 10.88
N ILE A 149 12.99 30.00 10.84
CA ILE A 149 11.83 29.12 11.07
C ILE A 149 11.29 29.30 12.50
N GLU A 150 12.15 29.39 13.50
CA GLU A 150 11.74 29.60 14.89
C GLU A 150 11.04 30.94 15.13
N LYS A 151 11.31 31.94 14.30
CA LYS A 151 10.65 33.26 14.37
C LYS A 151 9.25 33.29 13.76
N ILE A 152 8.86 32.22 13.04
CA ILE A 152 7.52 32.14 12.43
C ILE A 152 6.49 31.99 13.55
N LYS A 153 5.59 32.96 13.65
CA LYS A 153 4.50 32.92 14.61
C LYS A 153 3.57 31.74 14.28
N HIS A 154 3.42 30.84 15.24
CA HIS A 154 2.45 29.76 15.12
C HIS A 154 1.04 30.31 15.31
N SER A 155 0.14 30.00 14.38
CA SER A 155 -1.29 30.27 14.58
C SER A 155 -1.83 29.33 15.67
N LYS A 156 -2.76 29.83 16.49
CA LYS A 156 -3.50 28.96 17.41
C LYS A 156 -4.20 27.86 16.62
N ILE A 157 -3.96 26.62 17.02
CA ILE A 157 -4.72 25.47 16.51
C ILE A 157 -6.06 25.47 17.22
N ASN A 158 -7.14 25.64 16.47
CA ASN A 158 -8.50 25.45 16.95
C ASN A 158 -8.98 24.07 16.49
N PRO A 159 -8.87 23.01 17.32
CA PRO A 159 -9.30 21.68 16.95
C PRO A 159 -10.82 21.67 16.74
N ARG A 160 -11.27 21.08 15.65
CA ARG A 160 -12.66 20.76 15.42
C ARG A 160 -12.89 19.31 15.86
N PHE A 161 -13.63 19.14 16.92
CA PHE A 161 -14.06 17.82 17.38
C PHE A 161 -15.28 17.34 16.60
N VAL A 162 -15.39 16.02 16.43
CA VAL A 162 -16.58 15.39 15.85
C VAL A 162 -17.73 15.56 16.83
N ASP A 163 -18.84 16.12 16.36
CA ASP A 163 -20.12 16.18 17.06
C ASP A 163 -20.95 14.99 16.58
N PHE A 164 -21.05 13.95 17.39
CA PHE A 164 -21.73 12.71 17.02
C PHE A 164 -23.20 12.92 16.66
N ASP A 165 -23.86 13.88 17.27
CA ASP A 165 -25.29 14.17 17.00
C ASP A 165 -25.49 14.87 15.64
N LYS A 166 -24.49 15.59 15.15
CA LYS A 166 -24.57 16.37 13.91
C LYS A 166 -23.78 15.76 12.75
N ASP A 167 -22.58 15.26 13.05
CA ASP A 167 -21.64 14.84 12.02
C ASP A 167 -21.81 13.36 11.64
N VAL A 168 -22.46 12.53 12.50
CA VAL A 168 -22.61 11.09 12.32
C VAL A 168 -24.08 10.70 12.23
N LYS A 169 -24.47 9.99 11.18
CA LYS A 169 -25.79 9.37 11.11
C LYS A 169 -25.74 8.01 11.79
N VAL A 170 -26.61 7.81 12.77
CA VAL A 170 -26.70 6.56 13.51
C VAL A 170 -28.05 5.90 13.22
N SER A 171 -28.04 4.61 12.96
CA SER A 171 -29.25 3.80 12.83
C SER A 171 -29.05 2.40 13.36
N ASP A 172 -30.10 1.78 13.88
CA ASP A 172 -30.12 0.40 14.29
C ASP A 172 -30.58 -0.47 13.14
N VAL A 173 -29.71 -1.34 12.64
CA VAL A 173 -30.04 -2.31 11.57
C VAL A 173 -30.91 -3.42 12.14
N LYS A 174 -30.59 -3.88 13.35
CA LYS A 174 -31.35 -4.84 14.17
C LYS A 174 -30.86 -4.76 15.61
N LYS A 175 -31.50 -5.51 16.51
CA LYS A 175 -31.11 -5.58 17.93
C LYS A 175 -29.61 -5.81 18.07
N ASN A 176 -28.91 -4.92 18.78
CA ASN A 176 -27.46 -4.97 19.03
C ASN A 176 -26.57 -4.81 17.77
N VAL A 177 -27.11 -4.29 16.67
CA VAL A 177 -26.34 -3.96 15.48
C VAL A 177 -26.56 -2.50 15.12
N HIS A 178 -25.56 -1.68 15.42
CA HIS A 178 -25.56 -0.24 15.18
C HIS A 178 -24.79 0.07 13.89
N PHE A 179 -25.34 0.96 13.08
CA PHE A 179 -24.71 1.46 11.87
C PHE A 179 -24.40 2.95 12.03
N TYR A 180 -23.13 3.30 11.88
CA TYR A 180 -22.61 4.66 11.93
C TYR A 180 -22.18 5.06 10.54
N TYR A 181 -22.68 6.16 10.03
CA TYR A 181 -22.37 6.65 8.69
C TYR A 181 -21.92 8.10 8.70
N VAL A 182 -20.81 8.34 8.03
CA VAL A 182 -20.30 9.68 7.72
C VAL A 182 -19.98 9.72 6.23
N LYS A 183 -20.46 10.74 5.52
CA LYS A 183 -20.14 10.93 4.11
C LYS A 183 -18.67 11.33 3.98
N ASN A 184 -17.92 10.66 3.10
CA ASN A 184 -16.56 11.09 2.73
C ASN A 184 -16.65 12.42 1.95
N PRO A 185 -16.10 13.54 2.48
CA PRO A 185 -16.17 14.83 1.81
C PRO A 185 -15.01 15.06 0.83
N VAL A 186 -14.06 14.14 0.73
CA VAL A 186 -12.78 14.34 0.04
C VAL A 186 -12.80 13.76 -1.37
N ASN A 187 -13.31 12.54 -1.51
CA ASN A 187 -13.33 11.81 -2.77
C ASN A 187 -14.49 10.81 -2.81
N SER A 188 -14.53 9.98 -3.87
CA SER A 188 -15.56 8.95 -4.09
C SER A 188 -15.10 7.57 -3.63
N ILE A 189 -14.38 7.48 -2.51
CA ILE A 189 -13.96 6.22 -1.91
C ILE A 189 -14.79 5.98 -0.64
N PHE A 190 -15.35 4.79 -0.52
CA PHE A 190 -15.96 4.35 0.72
C PHE A 190 -14.98 3.50 1.54
N SER A 191 -15.14 3.56 2.84
CA SER A 191 -14.50 2.66 3.80
C SER A 191 -15.55 2.20 4.79
N MET A 192 -15.70 0.89 4.95
CA MET A 192 -16.64 0.28 5.87
C MET A 192 -15.92 -0.70 6.79
N ASN A 193 -16.21 -0.62 8.09
CA ASN A 193 -15.71 -1.57 9.06
C ASN A 193 -16.89 -2.32 9.70
N LEU A 194 -16.92 -3.63 9.54
CA LEU A 194 -17.83 -4.50 10.25
C LEU A 194 -17.09 -5.09 11.44
N GLN A 195 -17.52 -4.74 12.66
CA GLN A 195 -16.84 -5.14 13.90
C GLN A 195 -17.74 -6.00 14.77
N PHE A 196 -17.18 -7.09 15.27
CA PHE A 196 -17.77 -7.93 16.30
C PHE A 196 -17.04 -7.66 17.62
N GLY A 197 -17.77 -7.42 18.70
CA GLY A 197 -17.24 -7.10 20.03
C GLY A 197 -16.60 -8.29 20.73
N GLN A 198 -15.81 -9.07 20.04
CA GLN A 198 -15.08 -10.22 20.54
C GLN A 198 -13.69 -10.25 19.90
N GLY A 199 -12.64 -10.28 20.68
CA GLY A 199 -11.26 -10.25 20.22
C GLY A 199 -10.40 -11.37 20.78
N THR A 200 -9.10 -11.24 20.63
CA THR A 200 -8.14 -12.27 21.04
C THR A 200 -8.03 -12.41 22.56
N ILE A 201 -8.49 -11.44 23.35
CA ILE A 201 -8.57 -11.56 24.81
C ILE A 201 -9.61 -12.62 25.19
N GLU A 202 -10.78 -12.61 24.54
CA GLU A 202 -11.85 -13.58 24.82
C GLU A 202 -11.60 -14.93 24.13
N ASN A 203 -11.02 -14.88 22.91
CA ASN A 203 -10.75 -16.10 22.14
C ASN A 203 -9.49 -15.96 21.29
N GLY A 204 -8.37 -16.56 21.75
CA GLY A 204 -7.08 -16.53 21.05
C GLY A 204 -7.10 -17.13 19.64
N ALA A 205 -8.06 -18.02 19.33
CA ALA A 205 -8.18 -18.63 18.00
C ALA A 205 -8.65 -17.63 16.91
N LEU A 206 -9.20 -16.47 17.29
CA LEU A 206 -9.67 -15.48 16.32
C LEU A 206 -8.55 -14.92 15.44
N SER A 207 -7.32 -14.86 15.94
CA SER A 207 -6.18 -14.43 15.14
C SER A 207 -5.90 -15.39 13.97
N GLN A 208 -5.84 -16.70 14.27
CA GLN A 208 -5.65 -17.72 13.25
C GLN A 208 -6.87 -17.83 12.31
N SER A 209 -8.08 -17.66 12.86
CA SER A 209 -9.31 -17.63 12.07
C SER A 209 -9.29 -16.48 11.06
N ALA A 210 -8.86 -15.28 11.45
CA ALA A 210 -8.74 -14.14 10.53
C ALA A 210 -7.74 -14.43 9.41
N GLN A 211 -6.58 -15.00 9.74
CA GLN A 211 -5.58 -15.41 8.74
C GLN A 211 -6.15 -16.48 7.79
N PHE A 212 -6.80 -17.50 8.33
CA PHE A 212 -7.39 -18.56 7.50
C PHE A 212 -8.47 -18.01 6.56
N ILE A 213 -9.40 -17.19 7.05
CA ILE A 213 -10.47 -16.58 6.24
C ILE A 213 -9.88 -15.71 5.13
N SER A 214 -8.77 -15.05 5.37
CA SER A 214 -8.10 -14.22 4.34
C SER A 214 -7.45 -15.02 3.21
N LEU A 215 -7.38 -16.35 3.33
CA LEU A 215 -6.79 -17.27 2.34
C LEU A 215 -7.82 -18.17 1.66
N ILE A 216 -9.10 -18.07 2.02
CA ILE A 216 -10.16 -18.87 1.42
C ILE A 216 -11.06 -18.03 0.51
N GLY A 217 -11.73 -18.71 -0.40
CA GLY A 217 -12.74 -18.09 -1.26
C GLY A 217 -14.09 -17.96 -0.56
N THR A 218 -15.13 -17.85 -1.36
CA THR A 218 -16.53 -17.82 -0.94
C THR A 218 -17.24 -19.13 -1.31
N LYS A 219 -18.51 -19.27 -0.93
CA LYS A 219 -19.32 -20.42 -1.35
C LYS A 219 -19.32 -20.63 -2.88
N ASN A 220 -19.24 -19.55 -3.65
CA ASN A 220 -19.45 -19.55 -5.10
C ASN A 220 -18.17 -19.19 -5.90
N LYS A 221 -17.09 -18.83 -5.26
CA LYS A 221 -15.82 -18.44 -5.91
C LYS A 221 -14.64 -19.04 -5.16
N THR A 222 -13.67 -19.56 -5.90
CA THR A 222 -12.36 -19.89 -5.33
C THR A 222 -11.68 -18.63 -4.80
N PHE A 223 -10.62 -18.77 -4.02
CA PHE A 223 -9.84 -17.64 -3.51
C PHE A 223 -9.35 -16.73 -4.64
N ASP A 224 -8.77 -17.30 -5.68
CA ASP A 224 -8.24 -16.55 -6.83
C ASP A 224 -9.35 -15.82 -7.58
N GLN A 225 -10.47 -16.50 -7.85
CA GLN A 225 -11.65 -15.89 -8.49
C GLN A 225 -12.25 -14.75 -7.65
N PHE A 226 -12.22 -14.88 -6.32
CA PHE A 226 -12.70 -13.85 -5.43
C PHE A 226 -11.77 -12.63 -5.41
N LYS A 227 -10.46 -12.87 -5.33
CA LYS A 227 -9.45 -11.78 -5.41
C LYS A 227 -9.50 -11.05 -6.74
N ASP A 228 -9.55 -11.79 -7.83
CA ASP A 228 -9.67 -11.22 -9.19
C ASP A 228 -10.93 -10.36 -9.34
N ALA A 229 -12.07 -10.85 -8.83
CA ALA A 229 -13.33 -10.09 -8.88
C ALA A 229 -13.22 -8.75 -8.10
N LEU A 230 -12.62 -8.75 -6.90
CA LEU A 230 -12.41 -7.53 -6.14
C LEU A 230 -11.43 -6.59 -6.84
N GLN A 231 -10.36 -7.13 -7.40
CA GLN A 231 -9.34 -6.35 -8.11
C GLN A 231 -9.93 -5.64 -9.32
N LYS A 232 -10.81 -6.30 -10.10
CA LYS A 232 -11.47 -5.73 -11.28
C LYS A 232 -12.36 -4.52 -10.99
N ILE A 233 -12.86 -4.40 -9.76
CA ILE A 233 -13.67 -3.25 -9.32
C ILE A 233 -12.89 -2.32 -8.37
N GLY A 234 -11.59 -2.55 -8.19
CA GLY A 234 -10.74 -1.74 -7.31
C GLY A 234 -11.19 -1.78 -5.85
N SER A 235 -11.77 -2.90 -5.42
CA SER A 235 -12.24 -3.08 -4.05
C SER A 235 -11.31 -3.97 -3.24
N LYS A 236 -11.31 -3.78 -1.93
CA LYS A 236 -10.48 -4.53 -0.99
C LYS A 236 -11.32 -4.96 0.20
N ILE A 237 -11.16 -6.22 0.59
CA ILE A 237 -11.74 -6.79 1.80
C ILE A 237 -10.60 -7.41 2.59
N GLU A 238 -10.43 -6.96 3.82
CA GLU A 238 -9.46 -7.48 4.78
C GLU A 238 -10.18 -8.01 6.01
N VAL A 239 -9.75 -9.17 6.48
CA VAL A 239 -10.22 -9.74 7.74
C VAL A 239 -9.17 -9.47 8.80
N TYR A 240 -9.58 -8.99 9.96
CA TYR A 240 -8.65 -8.70 11.04
C TYR A 240 -9.17 -9.19 12.39
N SER A 241 -8.23 -9.42 13.29
CA SER A 241 -8.49 -9.64 14.70
C SER A 241 -7.48 -8.86 15.52
N ASN A 242 -7.96 -8.18 16.55
CA ASN A 242 -7.14 -7.52 17.55
C ASN A 242 -7.59 -7.94 18.95
N GLN A 243 -7.09 -7.28 19.99
CA GLN A 243 -7.40 -7.64 21.37
C GLN A 243 -8.90 -7.60 21.68
N ASN A 244 -9.64 -6.64 21.14
CA ASN A 244 -11.04 -6.36 21.51
C ASN A 244 -12.05 -6.73 20.42
N TYR A 245 -11.60 -6.86 19.17
CA TYR A 245 -12.50 -7.00 18.02
C TYR A 245 -12.01 -8.04 17.03
N PHE A 246 -12.97 -8.71 16.43
CA PHE A 246 -12.83 -9.40 15.15
C PHE A 246 -13.64 -8.64 14.10
N GLY A 247 -13.17 -8.55 12.87
CA GLY A 247 -13.92 -7.78 11.88
C GLY A 247 -13.41 -7.85 10.46
N TYR A 248 -14.12 -7.09 9.62
CA TYR A 248 -13.81 -6.90 8.22
C TYR A 248 -13.62 -5.42 7.94
N SER A 249 -12.54 -5.07 7.23
CA SER A 249 -12.34 -3.76 6.65
C SER A 249 -12.56 -3.84 5.15
N ILE A 250 -13.48 -3.04 4.62
CA ILE A 250 -13.92 -3.08 3.24
C ILE A 250 -13.75 -1.67 2.66
N SER A 251 -13.14 -1.56 1.50
CA SER A 251 -12.96 -0.27 0.83
C SER A 251 -13.02 -0.41 -0.68
N GLY A 252 -13.35 0.68 -1.37
CA GLY A 252 -13.46 0.74 -2.81
C GLY A 252 -14.05 2.05 -3.29
N PHE A 253 -14.28 2.17 -4.59
CA PHE A 253 -15.00 3.31 -5.14
C PHE A 253 -16.51 3.20 -4.85
N ASP A 254 -17.15 4.31 -4.49
CA ASP A 254 -18.58 4.40 -4.16
C ASP A 254 -19.48 3.72 -5.21
N LYS A 255 -19.13 3.88 -6.50
CA LYS A 255 -19.89 3.31 -7.61
C LYS A 255 -19.93 1.78 -7.63
N TYR A 256 -19.00 1.13 -6.94
CA TYR A 256 -18.91 -0.33 -6.83
C TYR A 256 -19.27 -0.87 -5.44
N LEU A 257 -19.91 -0.04 -4.60
CA LEU A 257 -20.28 -0.45 -3.25
C LEU A 257 -21.15 -1.72 -3.24
N ASN A 258 -22.17 -1.76 -4.09
CA ASN A 258 -23.09 -2.90 -4.14
C ASN A 258 -22.43 -4.19 -4.64
N GLU A 259 -21.53 -4.07 -5.61
CA GLU A 259 -20.79 -5.21 -6.16
C GLU A 259 -19.71 -5.72 -5.18
N THR A 260 -19.25 -4.84 -4.29
CA THR A 260 -18.26 -5.19 -3.27
C THR A 260 -18.89 -5.94 -2.10
N LEU A 261 -20.14 -5.64 -1.74
CA LEU A 261 -20.89 -6.23 -0.64
C LEU A 261 -21.67 -7.47 -1.07
#